data_52cfaeed9c32257c8ca41fc078402455
#
_entry.id   52cfaeed9c32257c8ca41fc078402455
#
_cell.length_a   1.000
_cell.length_b   1.000
_cell.length_c   1.000
_cell.angle_alpha   90.00
_cell.angle_beta   90.00
_cell.angle_gamma   90.00
#
_symmetry.space_group_name_H-M   'P 1'
#
loop_
_entity.id
_entity.type
_entity.pdbx_description
1 polymer ?
#
loop_
_entity_poly.entity_id
_entity_poly.type
_entity_poly.pdbx_seq_one_letter_code
_entity_poly.pdbx_strand_id
1 'polypeptide(L)'
;MEARSYIESGATLDSVREAALEHVRQHGAPISANGRVSITESAEDKFRAAAADAIVMRSGMELQNPADGARQMMGMTLRDLAIECLTNEGQSGLNRRSSDELYGMLQRQFYNPTAAFPAILDNAINKAYVEGHKTVAVTFDQWTKKGTLKDFKTHDNNYLAGPVGEFLEVPEGGELKHDVFGDEKLPTRKLKTYGRQFTLTRQAFINDDIDLLTRVPAKYAASARKTQNKQCYQILVNNPAIYDGTALFSSAHSNLLAKGTGITKEAVQGMILALQNQTDQFGEATIIRPAIIIVPSGYMFDMYTLFYSPTISTSGNTQAVNPLYRYKDSITVVEDPTINALCGGFGNVMPWWLLGAKDDTDFIEVDYLNGQEIPTIRRMETPGTLGFVWDIYLDWGISVMDYRGAIKNPGIEVKNPIELA
;
A
#
# COMPACT_ATOMS: atom_id res chain seq x y z
N MET A 1 6.90 24.88 45.34
CA MET A 1 6.39 25.96 46.27
C MET A 1 5.04 25.52 46.81
N GLU A 2 4.91 25.45 48.09
CA GLU A 2 3.64 25.02 48.70
C GLU A 2 2.65 26.16 48.73
N ALA A 3 1.41 25.92 48.32
CA ALA A 3 0.32 26.92 48.27
C ALA A 3 0.09 27.65 49.61
N ARG A 4 0.50 27.04 50.74
CA ARG A 4 0.42 27.65 52.07
C ARG A 4 1.28 28.87 52.28
N SER A 5 2.46 28.95 51.66
CA SER A 5 3.37 30.09 51.81
C SER A 5 2.81 31.40 51.24
N TYR A 6 1.98 31.29 50.19
CA TYR A 6 1.32 32.46 49.61
C TYR A 6 0.14 32.96 50.42
N ILE A 7 -0.52 32.07 51.18
CA ILE A 7 -1.62 32.46 52.06
C ILE A 7 -1.07 33.18 53.31
N GLU A 8 0.05 32.67 53.84
CA GLU A 8 0.71 33.26 55.02
C GLU A 8 1.38 34.59 54.75
N SER A 9 1.84 34.84 53.52
CA SER A 9 2.45 36.10 53.09
C SER A 9 1.45 37.20 52.67
N GLY A 10 0.17 36.93 52.64
CA GLY A 10 -0.86 37.89 52.22
C GLY A 10 -0.76 38.30 50.75
N ALA A 11 -0.20 37.42 49.91
CA ALA A 11 0.01 37.70 48.50
C ALA A 11 -1.30 37.91 47.74
N THR A 12 -1.33 38.89 46.83
CA THR A 12 -2.51 39.16 46.01
C THR A 12 -2.71 38.02 44.96
N LEU A 13 -3.94 37.82 44.54
CA LEU A 13 -4.31 36.77 43.61
C LEU A 13 -3.54 36.90 42.26
N ASP A 14 -3.22 38.10 41.87
CA ASP A 14 -2.44 38.41 40.67
C ASP A 14 -0.96 38.05 40.83
N SER A 15 -0.36 38.26 42.01
CA SER A 15 1.03 37.90 42.28
C SER A 15 1.20 36.36 42.34
N VAL A 16 0.20 35.62 42.85
CA VAL A 16 0.18 34.17 42.85
C VAL A 16 0.02 33.59 41.43
N ARG A 17 -0.79 34.26 40.62
CA ARG A 17 -0.99 33.91 39.21
C ARG A 17 0.28 34.11 38.38
N GLU A 18 0.98 35.22 38.60
CA GLU A 18 2.23 35.56 37.93
C GLU A 18 3.35 34.58 38.32
N ALA A 19 3.48 34.25 39.59
CA ALA A 19 4.42 33.25 40.09
C ALA A 19 4.12 31.83 39.58
N ALA A 20 2.85 31.45 39.47
CA ALA A 20 2.43 30.18 38.91
C ALA A 20 2.71 30.08 37.39
N LEU A 21 2.48 31.18 36.67
CA LEU A 21 2.82 31.31 35.24
C LEU A 21 4.34 31.23 34.99
N GLU A 22 5.12 31.89 35.85
CA GLU A 22 6.59 31.88 35.76
C GLU A 22 7.14 30.47 36.09
N HIS A 23 6.57 29.77 37.06
CA HIS A 23 6.92 28.42 37.42
C HIS A 23 6.60 27.40 36.26
N VAL A 24 5.44 27.57 35.64
CA VAL A 24 5.04 26.78 34.44
C VAL A 24 5.96 27.10 33.25
N ARG A 25 6.39 28.35 33.10
CA ARG A 25 7.31 28.78 32.04
C ARG A 25 8.72 28.25 32.20
N GLN A 26 9.19 28.11 33.43
CA GLN A 26 10.54 27.63 33.75
C GLN A 26 10.63 26.11 33.85
N HIS A 27 9.55 25.42 34.21
CA HIS A 27 9.52 23.97 34.48
C HIS A 27 8.48 23.18 33.68
N GLY A 28 7.62 23.89 32.96
CA GLY A 28 6.62 23.25 32.08
C GLY A 28 7.16 23.07 30.67
N ALA A 29 7.14 21.85 30.18
CA ALA A 29 7.23 21.62 28.75
C ALA A 29 6.06 22.37 28.05
N PRO A 30 6.25 22.96 26.84
CA PRO A 30 5.20 23.68 26.16
C PRO A 30 3.98 22.78 25.98
N ILE A 31 2.87 23.16 26.62
CA ILE A 31 1.58 22.49 26.43
C ILE A 31 1.15 22.84 25.00
N SER A 32 1.23 21.88 24.12
CA SER A 32 0.66 21.97 22.78
C SER A 32 -0.83 22.24 22.92
N ALA A 33 -1.34 23.28 22.25
CA ALA A 33 -2.74 23.73 22.32
C ALA A 33 -3.78 22.73 21.77
N ASN A 34 -3.31 21.60 21.27
CA ASN A 34 -4.14 20.46 20.88
C ASN A 34 -4.08 19.44 22.00
N GLY A 35 -5.06 19.40 22.87
CA GLY A 35 -5.19 18.54 24.05
C GLY A 35 -4.90 17.04 23.83
N ARG A 36 -3.72 16.68 23.33
CA ARG A 36 -3.17 15.35 23.42
C ARG A 36 -2.67 15.16 24.84
N VAL A 37 -3.43 14.43 25.62
CA VAL A 37 -2.92 13.79 26.84
C VAL A 37 -1.69 12.99 26.42
N SER A 38 -0.50 13.46 26.75
CA SER A 38 0.70 12.64 26.66
C SER A 38 0.55 11.59 27.75
N ILE A 39 0.13 10.38 27.38
CA ILE A 39 0.20 9.21 28.25
C ILE A 39 1.70 9.06 28.53
N THR A 40 2.10 9.26 29.78
CA THR A 40 3.46 8.96 30.22
C THR A 40 3.62 7.45 30.07
N GLU A 41 4.38 7.03 29.07
CA GLU A 41 4.67 5.62 28.85
C GLU A 41 5.26 5.02 30.12
N SER A 42 4.74 3.89 30.53
CA SER A 42 5.27 3.19 31.70
C SER A 42 6.72 2.73 31.42
N ALA A 43 7.53 2.51 32.43
CA ALA A 43 8.89 2.00 32.25
C ALA A 43 8.89 0.66 31.48
N GLU A 44 7.84 -0.14 31.68
CA GLU A 44 7.62 -1.41 30.95
C GLU A 44 7.35 -1.19 29.45
N ASP A 45 6.56 -0.20 29.08
CA ASP A 45 6.27 0.09 27.68
C ASP A 45 7.49 0.61 26.95
N LYS A 46 8.31 1.43 27.61
CA LYS A 46 9.62 1.88 27.10
C LYS A 46 10.57 0.71 26.89
N PHE A 47 10.63 -0.20 27.86
CA PHE A 47 11.44 -1.42 27.73
C PHE A 47 10.96 -2.30 26.57
N ARG A 48 9.65 -2.53 26.44
CA ARG A 48 9.05 -3.30 25.33
C ARG A 48 9.37 -2.69 23.97
N ALA A 49 9.25 -1.37 23.85
CA ALA A 49 9.56 -0.65 22.62
C ALA A 49 11.05 -0.74 22.27
N ALA A 50 11.94 -0.52 23.24
CA ALA A 50 13.39 -0.59 23.06
C ALA A 50 13.87 -2.01 22.72
N ALA A 51 13.32 -3.04 23.37
CA ALA A 51 13.64 -4.44 23.10
C ALA A 51 13.19 -4.87 21.69
N ALA A 52 11.99 -4.46 21.26
CA ALA A 52 11.50 -4.75 19.91
C ALA A 52 12.40 -4.11 18.85
N ASP A 53 12.80 -2.85 19.05
CA ASP A 53 13.71 -2.15 18.14
C ASP A 53 15.10 -2.77 18.11
N ALA A 54 15.59 -3.20 19.26
CA ALA A 54 16.87 -3.90 19.36
C ALA A 54 16.88 -5.19 18.51
N ILE A 55 15.82 -5.98 18.54
CA ILE A 55 15.67 -7.20 17.70
C ILE A 55 15.72 -6.82 16.22
N VAL A 56 14.96 -5.80 15.80
CA VAL A 56 14.91 -5.36 14.40
C VAL A 56 16.26 -4.82 13.92
N MET A 57 16.91 -3.97 14.72
CA MET A 57 18.24 -3.42 14.41
C MET A 57 19.32 -4.50 14.37
N ARG A 58 19.26 -5.49 15.26
CA ARG A 58 20.19 -6.62 15.29
C ARG A 58 20.11 -7.49 14.04
N SER A 59 18.93 -7.56 13.38
CA SER A 59 18.79 -8.25 12.09
C SER A 59 19.37 -7.47 10.90
N GLY A 60 19.90 -6.27 11.14
CA GLY A 60 20.46 -5.40 10.10
C GLY A 60 19.46 -4.48 9.41
N MET A 61 18.25 -4.36 9.92
CA MET A 61 17.26 -3.39 9.40
C MET A 61 17.49 -2.02 10.05
N GLU A 62 17.47 -0.97 9.24
CA GLU A 62 17.58 0.40 9.70
C GLU A 62 16.22 0.94 10.13
N LEU A 63 16.15 1.47 11.36
CA LEU A 63 14.98 2.18 11.86
C LEU A 63 15.27 3.68 11.88
N GLN A 64 14.37 4.49 11.33
CA GLN A 64 14.52 5.95 11.28
C GLN A 64 14.53 6.58 12.68
N ASN A 65 13.68 6.11 13.58
CA ASN A 65 13.54 6.61 14.95
C ASN A 65 13.47 5.44 15.93
N PRO A 66 14.61 4.83 16.30
CA PRO A 66 14.62 3.76 17.30
C PRO A 66 14.29 4.31 18.70
N ALA A 67 13.58 3.52 19.49
CA ALA A 67 13.27 3.86 20.88
C ALA A 67 14.53 4.05 21.73
N ASP A 68 14.45 4.95 22.72
CA ASP A 68 15.54 5.20 23.64
C ASP A 68 15.97 3.91 24.36
N GLY A 69 17.26 3.61 24.37
CA GLY A 69 17.81 2.39 24.95
C GLY A 69 17.91 1.19 23.98
N ALA A 70 17.29 1.23 22.80
CA ALA A 70 17.33 0.12 21.84
C ALA A 70 18.74 -0.29 21.44
N ARG A 71 19.63 0.69 21.21
CA ARG A 71 21.05 0.43 20.87
C ARG A 71 21.81 -0.30 21.97
N GLN A 72 21.48 -0.04 23.23
CA GLN A 72 22.12 -0.71 24.37
C GLN A 72 21.70 -2.18 24.48
N MET A 73 20.48 -2.48 24.04
CA MET A 73 19.90 -3.82 24.08
C MET A 73 20.23 -4.68 22.85
N MET A 74 20.89 -4.14 21.82
CA MET A 74 21.25 -4.90 20.61
C MET A 74 22.12 -6.14 20.88
N GLY A 75 22.88 -6.15 21.98
CA GLY A 75 23.70 -7.30 22.38
C GLY A 75 22.95 -8.43 23.08
N MET A 76 21.66 -8.21 23.44
CA MET A 76 20.85 -9.19 24.17
C MET A 76 20.30 -10.26 23.21
N THR A 77 20.44 -11.52 23.64
CA THR A 77 19.83 -12.66 22.94
C THR A 77 18.32 -12.74 23.24
N LEU A 78 17.55 -13.53 22.45
CA LEU A 78 16.15 -13.83 22.77
C LEU A 78 16.01 -14.44 24.19
N ARG A 79 17.01 -15.23 24.61
CA ARG A 79 17.08 -15.80 25.94
C ARG A 79 17.24 -14.72 26.99
N ASP A 80 18.12 -13.74 26.79
CA ASP A 80 18.37 -12.66 27.75
C ASP A 80 17.14 -11.76 27.88
N LEU A 81 16.49 -11.42 26.77
CA LEU A 81 15.22 -10.70 26.77
C LEU A 81 14.12 -11.45 27.49
N ALA A 82 14.04 -12.78 27.32
CA ALA A 82 13.10 -13.62 28.03
C ALA A 82 13.32 -13.61 29.54
N ILE A 83 14.59 -13.72 29.98
CA ILE A 83 14.98 -13.65 31.39
C ILE A 83 14.56 -12.30 31.99
N GLU A 84 14.84 -11.20 31.30
CA GLU A 84 14.51 -9.87 31.77
C GLU A 84 12.98 -9.69 31.91
N CYS A 85 12.21 -10.13 30.91
CA CYS A 85 10.75 -10.09 30.98
C CYS A 85 10.19 -10.89 32.18
N LEU A 86 10.66 -12.12 32.34
CA LEU A 86 10.22 -12.99 33.43
C LEU A 86 10.66 -12.48 34.82
N THR A 87 11.83 -11.81 34.89
CA THR A 87 12.33 -11.18 36.12
C THR A 87 11.46 -9.99 36.50
N ASN A 88 11.08 -9.15 35.54
CA ASN A 88 10.15 -8.03 35.74
C ASN A 88 8.75 -8.50 36.18
N GLU A 89 8.36 -9.72 35.80
CA GLU A 89 7.13 -10.38 36.27
C GLU A 89 7.29 -11.05 37.68
N GLY A 90 8.43 -10.85 38.35
CA GLY A 90 8.66 -11.31 39.72
C GLY A 90 9.24 -12.71 39.83
N GLN A 91 9.70 -13.33 38.75
CA GLN A 91 10.35 -14.64 38.79
C GLN A 91 11.83 -14.50 39.11
N SER A 92 12.41 -15.46 39.84
CA SER A 92 13.81 -15.43 40.29
C SER A 92 14.57 -16.71 39.91
N GLY A 93 15.89 -16.63 39.90
CA GLY A 93 16.75 -17.78 39.63
C GLY A 93 16.79 -18.24 38.16
N LEU A 94 16.36 -17.38 37.22
CA LEU A 94 16.18 -17.72 35.81
C LEU A 94 17.53 -17.94 35.08
N ASN A 95 18.59 -17.26 35.49
CA ASN A 95 19.93 -17.37 34.87
C ASN A 95 20.52 -18.79 34.94
N ARG A 96 20.09 -19.60 35.89
CA ARG A 96 20.53 -20.99 36.08
C ARG A 96 19.69 -22.01 35.32
N ARG A 97 18.57 -21.58 34.72
CA ARG A 97 17.67 -22.46 33.97
C ARG A 97 18.15 -22.66 32.53
N SER A 98 17.88 -23.84 31.99
CA SER A 98 18.16 -24.11 30.58
C SER A 98 17.28 -23.29 29.66
N SER A 99 17.70 -23.06 28.41
CA SER A 99 16.87 -22.37 27.42
C SER A 99 15.56 -23.10 27.15
N ASP A 100 15.52 -24.42 27.31
CA ASP A 100 14.33 -25.24 27.16
C ASP A 100 13.32 -25.04 28.29
N GLU A 101 13.78 -24.95 29.53
CA GLU A 101 12.91 -24.63 30.66
C GLU A 101 12.31 -23.23 30.54
N LEU A 102 13.12 -22.24 30.11
CA LEU A 102 12.66 -20.89 29.84
C LEU A 102 11.60 -20.88 28.73
N TYR A 103 11.85 -21.63 27.65
CA TYR A 103 10.88 -21.76 26.56
C TYR A 103 9.54 -22.31 27.07
N GLY A 104 9.56 -23.36 27.90
CA GLY A 104 8.34 -23.92 28.48
C GLY A 104 7.58 -22.94 29.39
N MET A 105 8.29 -22.03 30.08
CA MET A 105 7.68 -20.96 30.87
C MET A 105 7.02 -19.91 29.98
N LEU A 106 7.73 -19.47 28.94
CA LEU A 106 7.22 -18.52 27.95
C LEU A 106 6.01 -19.06 27.18
N GLN A 107 6.03 -20.36 26.85
CA GLN A 107 4.93 -20.99 26.14
C GLN A 107 3.61 -20.91 26.92
N ARG A 108 3.65 -21.02 28.23
CA ARG A 108 2.46 -20.87 29.09
C ARG A 108 1.90 -19.44 29.10
N GLN A 109 2.77 -18.45 28.87
CA GLN A 109 2.41 -17.04 28.89
C GLN A 109 2.18 -16.46 27.50
N PHE A 110 2.55 -17.21 26.45
CA PHE A 110 2.56 -16.69 25.07
C PHE A 110 1.19 -16.16 24.61
N TYR A 111 0.12 -16.79 25.06
CA TYR A 111 -1.24 -16.37 24.72
C TYR A 111 -1.84 -15.34 25.69
N ASN A 112 -1.11 -14.99 26.74
CA ASN A 112 -1.53 -13.92 27.63
C ASN A 112 -1.27 -12.56 26.96
N PRO A 113 -2.32 -11.73 26.74
CA PRO A 113 -2.16 -10.44 26.07
C PRO A 113 -1.31 -9.44 26.87
N THR A 114 -1.16 -9.63 28.18
CA THR A 114 -0.39 -8.74 29.06
C THR A 114 1.08 -9.13 29.20
N ALA A 115 1.48 -10.34 28.75
CA ALA A 115 2.84 -10.82 28.88
C ALA A 115 3.82 -9.97 28.04
N ALA A 116 4.94 -9.55 28.67
CA ALA A 116 5.89 -8.62 28.08
C ALA A 116 6.64 -9.21 26.88
N PHE A 117 7.15 -10.44 27.01
CA PHE A 117 7.96 -11.06 25.97
C PHE A 117 7.20 -11.29 24.64
N PRO A 118 5.99 -11.88 24.64
CA PRO A 118 5.22 -11.98 23.40
C PRO A 118 4.87 -10.63 22.76
N ALA A 119 4.64 -9.59 23.56
CA ALA A 119 4.35 -8.25 23.04
C ALA A 119 5.58 -7.63 22.36
N ILE A 120 6.80 -7.89 22.85
CA ILE A 120 8.05 -7.48 22.22
C ILE A 120 8.19 -8.16 20.85
N LEU A 121 7.92 -9.45 20.77
CA LEU A 121 7.98 -10.19 19.51
C LEU A 121 6.96 -9.67 18.50
N ASP A 122 5.71 -9.43 18.91
CA ASP A 122 4.67 -8.85 18.06
C ASP A 122 5.09 -7.48 17.50
N ASN A 123 5.64 -6.62 18.34
CA ASN A 123 6.12 -5.30 17.92
C ASN A 123 7.30 -5.40 16.95
N ALA A 124 8.26 -6.31 17.19
CA ALA A 124 9.39 -6.55 16.28
C ALA A 124 8.90 -7.06 14.91
N ILE A 125 7.96 -8.01 14.88
CA ILE A 125 7.36 -8.55 13.67
C ILE A 125 6.62 -7.45 12.90
N ASN A 126 5.80 -6.63 13.58
CA ASN A 126 5.08 -5.51 12.96
C ASN A 126 6.04 -4.51 12.32
N LYS A 127 7.11 -4.10 13.02
CA LYS A 127 8.10 -3.16 12.50
C LYS A 127 8.85 -3.74 11.29
N ALA A 128 9.26 -4.99 11.37
CA ALA A 128 9.91 -5.69 10.27
C ALA A 128 8.99 -5.81 9.04
N TYR A 129 7.71 -6.06 9.25
CA TYR A 129 6.73 -6.09 8.15
C TYR A 129 6.57 -4.71 7.49
N VAL A 130 6.40 -3.65 8.29
CA VAL A 130 6.26 -2.28 7.77
C VAL A 130 7.47 -1.87 6.95
N GLU A 131 8.67 -2.22 7.40
CA GLU A 131 9.89 -1.92 6.65
C GLU A 131 9.96 -2.73 5.35
N GLY A 132 9.65 -4.02 5.39
CA GLY A 132 9.53 -4.86 4.19
C GLY A 132 8.49 -4.36 3.19
N HIS A 133 7.39 -3.77 3.66
CA HIS A 133 6.35 -3.18 2.81
C HIS A 133 6.86 -1.95 2.03
N LYS A 134 7.70 -1.10 2.64
CA LYS A 134 8.24 0.10 2.01
C LYS A 134 9.28 -0.20 0.93
N THR A 135 10.01 -1.29 1.06
CA THR A 135 11.15 -1.61 0.18
C THR A 135 10.75 -2.28 -1.15
N VAL A 136 9.49 -2.64 -1.33
CA VAL A 136 9.04 -3.36 -2.53
C VAL A 136 8.68 -2.39 -3.64
N ALA A 137 9.42 -2.47 -4.75
CA ALA A 137 9.07 -1.77 -5.96
C ALA A 137 7.87 -2.46 -6.65
N VAL A 138 6.70 -1.88 -6.54
CA VAL A 138 5.48 -2.24 -7.29
C VAL A 138 4.98 -1.04 -8.05
N THR A 139 4.31 -1.29 -9.14
CA THR A 139 3.90 -0.23 -10.08
C THR A 139 2.39 0.01 -10.08
N PHE A 140 1.59 -0.93 -9.57
CA PHE A 140 0.12 -0.81 -9.59
C PHE A 140 -0.40 0.44 -8.87
N ASP A 141 0.24 0.87 -7.79
CA ASP A 141 -0.14 2.09 -7.05
C ASP A 141 -0.11 3.36 -7.91
N GLN A 142 0.69 3.35 -8.99
CA GLN A 142 0.84 4.52 -9.87
C GLN A 142 -0.42 4.74 -10.71
N TRP A 143 -1.15 3.67 -11.04
CA TRP A 143 -2.26 3.73 -11.98
C TRP A 143 -3.61 3.24 -11.43
N THR A 144 -3.65 2.61 -10.26
CA THR A 144 -4.91 2.25 -9.58
C THR A 144 -5.32 3.29 -8.56
N LYS A 145 -6.63 3.40 -8.29
CA LYS A 145 -7.16 4.15 -7.15
C LYS A 145 -7.17 3.29 -5.90
N LYS A 146 -7.09 3.94 -4.75
CA LYS A 146 -7.26 3.29 -3.44
C LYS A 146 -8.65 3.58 -2.92
N GLY A 147 -9.36 2.52 -2.56
CA GLY A 147 -10.66 2.58 -1.96
C GLY A 147 -10.71 2.01 -0.55
N THR A 148 -11.84 2.19 0.09
CA THR A 148 -12.09 1.70 1.44
C THR A 148 -13.46 1.07 1.52
N LEU A 149 -13.53 -0.17 2.01
CA LEU A 149 -14.76 -0.86 2.34
C LEU A 149 -14.80 -1.20 3.83
N LYS A 150 -16.01 -1.23 4.39
CA LYS A 150 -16.21 -1.49 5.83
C LYS A 150 -16.53 -2.94 6.15
N ASP A 151 -16.93 -3.72 5.14
CA ASP A 151 -17.33 -5.11 5.30
C ASP A 151 -16.99 -5.96 4.05
N PHE A 152 -17.30 -7.25 4.11
CA PHE A 152 -17.06 -8.23 3.04
C PHE A 152 -18.26 -8.46 2.12
N LYS A 153 -19.33 -7.68 2.27
CA LYS A 153 -20.48 -7.77 1.38
C LYS A 153 -20.13 -7.23 0.02
N THR A 154 -20.92 -7.62 -0.98
CA THR A 154 -20.83 -6.99 -2.29
C THR A 154 -21.50 -5.61 -2.21
N HIS A 155 -20.75 -4.58 -2.57
CA HIS A 155 -21.23 -3.20 -2.62
C HIS A 155 -21.45 -2.78 -4.07
N ASP A 156 -22.64 -2.32 -4.37
CA ASP A 156 -22.98 -1.70 -5.64
C ASP A 156 -22.62 -0.22 -5.58
N ASN A 157 -21.97 0.29 -6.63
CA ASN A 157 -21.47 1.66 -6.66
C ASN A 157 -22.47 2.58 -7.38
N ASN A 158 -23.58 2.87 -6.73
CA ASN A 158 -24.64 3.70 -7.27
C ASN A 158 -24.19 5.12 -7.66
N TYR A 159 -23.10 5.62 -7.07
CA TYR A 159 -22.54 6.93 -7.41
C TYR A 159 -21.90 6.98 -8.80
N LEU A 160 -21.51 5.86 -9.37
CA LEU A 160 -20.98 5.79 -10.74
C LEU A 160 -22.07 5.86 -11.81
N ALA A 161 -23.34 5.72 -11.43
CA ALA A 161 -24.45 6.01 -12.34
C ALA A 161 -24.46 7.49 -12.78
N GLY A 162 -23.67 8.33 -12.14
CA GLY A 162 -23.30 9.70 -12.52
C GLY A 162 -24.43 10.71 -12.61
N PRO A 163 -24.10 11.99 -12.45
CA PRO A 163 -24.97 13.04 -12.91
C PRO A 163 -25.02 12.96 -14.43
N VAL A 164 -26.14 13.20 -14.97
CA VAL A 164 -26.54 12.66 -16.18
C VAL A 164 -26.86 13.80 -17.12
N GLY A 165 -26.08 13.91 -18.17
CA GLY A 165 -26.27 14.84 -19.22
C GLY A 165 -26.01 16.31 -18.87
N GLU A 166 -26.32 17.18 -19.76
CA GLU A 166 -26.12 18.62 -19.62
C GLU A 166 -27.08 19.25 -18.61
N PHE A 167 -26.62 20.29 -17.92
CA PHE A 167 -27.51 21.15 -17.17
C PHE A 167 -28.49 21.83 -18.13
N LEU A 168 -29.77 21.62 -17.89
CA LEU A 168 -30.83 22.22 -18.70
C LEU A 168 -31.02 23.69 -18.28
N GLU A 169 -31.18 24.57 -19.28
CA GLU A 169 -31.54 25.96 -19.03
C GLU A 169 -32.90 26.03 -18.34
N VAL A 170 -32.95 26.73 -17.21
CA VAL A 170 -34.20 26.98 -16.48
C VAL A 170 -34.63 28.44 -16.77
N PRO A 171 -35.75 28.63 -17.52
CA PRO A 171 -36.26 29.95 -17.76
C PRO A 171 -36.72 30.63 -16.46
N GLU A 172 -36.76 31.96 -16.45
CA GLU A 172 -37.18 32.74 -15.27
C GLU A 172 -38.55 32.31 -14.80
N GLY A 173 -38.65 31.80 -13.55
CA GLY A 173 -39.90 31.24 -12.99
C GLY A 173 -40.20 29.80 -13.41
N GLY A 174 -39.27 29.11 -14.09
CA GLY A 174 -39.38 27.71 -14.46
C GLY A 174 -39.06 26.74 -13.33
N GLU A 175 -39.56 25.50 -13.43
CA GLU A 175 -39.26 24.42 -12.50
C GLU A 175 -37.96 23.67 -12.89
N LEU A 176 -37.14 23.33 -11.89
CA LEU A 176 -36.02 22.40 -12.05
C LEU A 176 -36.58 21.00 -12.36
N LYS A 177 -36.12 20.40 -13.44
CA LYS A 177 -36.49 19.03 -13.77
C LYS A 177 -35.62 18.04 -12.94
N HIS A 178 -36.26 16.96 -12.52
CA HIS A 178 -35.54 15.86 -11.88
C HIS A 178 -34.63 15.18 -12.88
N ASP A 179 -33.43 14.84 -12.41
CA ASP A 179 -32.48 14.06 -13.17
C ASP A 179 -32.91 12.59 -13.26
N VAL A 180 -32.56 11.92 -14.35
CA VAL A 180 -32.85 10.51 -14.59
C VAL A 180 -31.53 9.75 -14.53
N PHE A 181 -31.40 8.85 -13.55
CA PHE A 181 -30.25 7.94 -13.49
C PHE A 181 -30.28 6.98 -14.67
N GLY A 182 -29.14 6.77 -15.31
CA GLY A 182 -29.02 5.83 -16.42
C GLY A 182 -29.22 4.37 -15.99
N ASP A 183 -29.62 3.54 -16.95
CA ASP A 183 -29.87 2.10 -16.78
C ASP A 183 -28.59 1.23 -16.88
N GLU A 184 -27.39 1.83 -16.81
CA GLU A 184 -26.15 1.05 -16.87
C GLU A 184 -26.03 0.10 -15.66
N LYS A 185 -25.59 -1.13 -15.93
CA LYS A 185 -25.19 -2.04 -14.85
C LYS A 185 -24.01 -1.45 -14.10
N LEU A 186 -24.09 -1.46 -12.79
CA LEU A 186 -23.10 -0.82 -11.92
C LEU A 186 -21.98 -1.80 -11.54
N PRO A 187 -20.74 -1.34 -11.45
CA PRO A 187 -19.64 -2.15 -10.97
C PRO A 187 -19.83 -2.50 -9.50
N THR A 188 -19.38 -3.70 -9.11
CA THR A 188 -19.47 -4.18 -7.75
C THR A 188 -18.08 -4.32 -7.14
N ARG A 189 -17.97 -4.01 -5.84
CA ARG A 189 -16.75 -4.14 -5.04
C ARG A 189 -16.92 -5.18 -3.95
N LYS A 190 -15.87 -5.97 -3.71
CA LYS A 190 -15.88 -6.99 -2.66
C LYS A 190 -14.48 -7.27 -2.14
N LEU A 191 -14.36 -7.35 -0.83
CA LEU A 191 -13.11 -7.74 -0.16
C LEU A 191 -12.93 -9.27 -0.10
N LYS A 192 -11.66 -9.69 -0.08
CA LYS A 192 -11.23 -11.06 0.20
C LYS A 192 -10.06 -11.03 1.18
N THR A 193 -10.00 -12.01 2.05
CA THR A 193 -8.89 -12.17 3.01
C THR A 193 -7.76 -12.97 2.37
N TYR A 194 -6.54 -12.47 2.50
CA TYR A 194 -5.32 -13.15 2.10
C TYR A 194 -4.36 -13.21 3.29
N GLY A 195 -3.80 -14.36 3.56
CA GLY A 195 -2.96 -14.53 4.74
C GLY A 195 -1.93 -15.62 4.61
N ARG A 196 -0.98 -15.58 5.54
CA ARG A 196 0.07 -16.58 5.72
C ARG A 196 0.30 -16.79 7.20
N GLN A 197 0.76 -17.99 7.55
CA GLN A 197 1.15 -18.36 8.90
C GLN A 197 2.64 -18.62 8.96
N PHE A 198 3.29 -18.24 10.05
CA PHE A 198 4.67 -18.60 10.32
C PHE A 198 4.87 -18.97 11.78
N THR A 199 5.90 -19.75 12.05
CA THR A 199 6.17 -20.31 13.38
C THR A 199 7.61 -20.06 13.77
N LEU A 200 7.84 -19.48 14.95
CA LEU A 200 9.12 -19.51 15.62
C LEU A 200 9.22 -20.84 16.39
N THR A 201 10.00 -21.75 15.85
CA THR A 201 10.15 -23.07 16.46
C THR A 201 10.93 -22.99 17.77
N ARG A 202 10.76 -24.01 18.64
CA ARG A 202 11.57 -24.15 19.86
C ARG A 202 13.09 -24.13 19.54
N GLN A 203 13.51 -24.77 18.45
CA GLN A 203 14.92 -24.77 18.03
C GLN A 203 15.42 -23.36 17.66
N ALA A 204 14.62 -22.61 16.90
CA ALA A 204 14.96 -21.23 16.54
C ALA A 204 15.08 -20.30 17.77
N PHE A 205 14.23 -20.48 18.78
CA PHE A 205 14.36 -19.76 20.05
C PHE A 205 15.67 -20.09 20.78
N ILE A 206 16.00 -21.39 20.89
CA ILE A 206 17.22 -21.85 21.56
C ILE A 206 18.48 -21.38 20.83
N ASN A 207 18.46 -21.39 19.49
CA ASN A 207 19.57 -20.97 18.64
C ASN A 207 19.65 -19.44 18.46
N ASP A 208 18.74 -18.67 19.04
CA ASP A 208 18.66 -17.21 18.89
C ASP A 208 18.52 -16.75 17.42
N ASP A 209 17.69 -17.49 16.64
CA ASP A 209 17.46 -17.20 15.23
C ASP A 209 16.41 -16.07 15.08
N ILE A 210 16.88 -14.83 15.09
CA ILE A 210 16.06 -13.63 14.96
C ILE A 210 15.58 -13.39 13.52
N ASP A 211 16.23 -14.00 12.53
CA ASP A 211 15.85 -13.83 11.12
C ASP A 211 14.42 -14.34 10.84
N LEU A 212 13.96 -15.32 11.61
CA LEU A 212 12.57 -15.79 11.52
C LEU A 212 11.57 -14.71 11.98
N LEU A 213 11.93 -13.85 12.92
CA LEU A 213 11.07 -12.80 13.44
C LEU A 213 11.08 -11.52 12.61
N THR A 214 12.11 -11.32 11.81
CA THR A 214 12.33 -10.07 11.08
C THR A 214 12.30 -10.27 9.58
N ARG A 215 13.15 -11.12 9.02
CA ARG A 215 13.24 -11.32 7.56
C ARG A 215 12.05 -12.04 6.96
N VAL A 216 11.43 -12.98 7.69
CA VAL A 216 10.27 -13.72 7.19
C VAL A 216 9.03 -12.80 7.08
N PRO A 217 8.66 -12.02 8.10
CA PRO A 217 7.57 -11.03 7.96
C PRO A 217 7.84 -9.99 6.87
N ALA A 218 9.07 -9.49 6.74
CA ALA A 218 9.43 -8.58 5.65
C ALA A 218 9.24 -9.21 4.25
N LYS A 219 9.63 -10.49 4.08
CA LYS A 219 9.36 -11.23 2.83
C LYS A 219 7.86 -11.44 2.59
N TYR A 220 7.05 -11.62 3.64
CA TYR A 220 5.61 -11.73 3.49
C TYR A 220 4.98 -10.40 3.06
N ALA A 221 5.48 -9.28 3.58
CA ALA A 221 5.08 -7.96 3.13
C ALA A 221 5.36 -7.77 1.64
N ALA A 222 6.58 -8.11 1.23
CA ALA A 222 6.97 -8.07 -0.18
C ALA A 222 6.09 -8.99 -1.05
N SER A 223 5.77 -10.20 -0.56
CA SER A 223 4.91 -11.15 -1.28
C SER A 223 3.47 -10.65 -1.40
N ALA A 224 2.91 -10.03 -0.36
CA ALA A 224 1.56 -9.45 -0.40
C ALA A 224 1.47 -8.35 -1.47
N ARG A 225 2.42 -7.41 -1.47
CA ARG A 225 2.50 -6.33 -2.47
C ARG A 225 2.66 -6.87 -3.90
N LYS A 226 3.55 -7.86 -4.10
CA LYS A 226 3.71 -8.52 -5.41
C LYS A 226 2.43 -9.26 -5.84
N THR A 227 1.68 -9.83 -4.89
CA THR A 227 0.40 -10.49 -5.19
C THR A 227 -0.64 -9.47 -5.67
N GLN A 228 -0.76 -8.33 -5.00
CA GLN A 228 -1.64 -7.23 -5.43
C GLN A 228 -1.24 -6.74 -6.83
N ASN A 229 0.06 -6.47 -7.06
CA ASN A 229 0.58 -6.07 -8.36
C ASN A 229 0.19 -7.08 -9.44
N LYS A 230 0.46 -8.36 -9.20
CA LYS A 230 0.13 -9.43 -10.13
C LYS A 230 -1.37 -9.50 -10.43
N GLN A 231 -2.24 -9.38 -9.43
CA GLN A 231 -3.69 -9.41 -9.61
C GLN A 231 -4.19 -8.24 -10.45
N CYS A 232 -3.67 -7.03 -10.24
CA CYS A 232 -3.99 -5.86 -11.06
C CYS A 232 -3.60 -6.07 -12.53
N TYR A 233 -2.37 -6.55 -12.79
CA TYR A 233 -1.92 -6.85 -14.16
C TYR A 233 -2.64 -8.04 -14.78
N GLN A 234 -3.07 -9.02 -14.00
CA GLN A 234 -3.89 -10.12 -14.51
C GLN A 234 -5.23 -9.64 -15.08
N ILE A 235 -5.85 -8.62 -14.50
CA ILE A 235 -7.07 -8.02 -15.05
C ILE A 235 -6.78 -7.41 -16.43
N LEU A 236 -5.68 -6.66 -16.57
CA LEU A 236 -5.31 -6.03 -17.84
C LEU A 236 -4.97 -7.05 -18.94
N VAL A 237 -4.20 -8.08 -18.60
CA VAL A 237 -3.74 -9.11 -19.56
C VAL A 237 -4.88 -10.04 -19.93
N ASN A 238 -5.58 -10.61 -18.94
CA ASN A 238 -6.62 -11.63 -19.14
C ASN A 238 -7.92 -11.06 -19.72
N ASN A 239 -8.12 -9.74 -19.62
CA ASN A 239 -9.28 -9.06 -20.21
C ASN A 239 -10.62 -9.70 -19.80
N PRO A 240 -10.96 -9.80 -18.50
CA PRO A 240 -12.17 -10.45 -18.04
C PRO A 240 -13.42 -9.70 -18.47
N ALA A 241 -14.56 -10.39 -18.49
CA ALA A 241 -15.85 -9.73 -18.59
C ALA A 241 -16.09 -8.88 -17.32
N ILE A 242 -16.60 -7.67 -17.51
CA ILE A 242 -16.90 -6.71 -16.45
C ILE A 242 -18.39 -6.68 -16.11
N TYR A 243 -18.82 -5.70 -15.36
CA TYR A 243 -20.18 -5.58 -14.82
C TYR A 243 -21.29 -5.53 -15.89
N ASP A 244 -21.02 -5.07 -17.10
CA ASP A 244 -21.96 -5.07 -18.23
C ASP A 244 -22.05 -6.43 -18.98
N GLY A 245 -21.15 -7.37 -18.65
CA GLY A 245 -21.04 -8.69 -19.28
C GLY A 245 -20.14 -8.73 -20.51
N THR A 246 -19.57 -7.59 -20.90
CA THR A 246 -18.62 -7.47 -22.02
C THR A 246 -17.17 -7.53 -21.50
N ALA A 247 -16.22 -7.97 -22.32
CA ALA A 247 -14.81 -7.94 -21.93
C ALA A 247 -14.34 -6.51 -21.70
N LEU A 248 -13.49 -6.29 -20.68
CA LEU A 248 -12.99 -4.97 -20.30
C LEU A 248 -12.49 -4.16 -21.49
N PHE A 249 -11.66 -4.80 -22.33
CA PHE A 249 -11.21 -4.21 -23.58
C PHE A 249 -11.91 -4.88 -24.75
N SER A 250 -12.72 -4.15 -25.46
CA SER A 250 -13.52 -4.66 -26.56
C SER A 250 -13.81 -3.57 -27.58
N SER A 251 -14.22 -3.96 -28.78
CA SER A 251 -14.71 -3.03 -29.79
C SER A 251 -16.01 -2.32 -29.38
N ALA A 252 -16.83 -2.97 -28.54
CA ALA A 252 -18.05 -2.36 -28.01
C ALA A 252 -17.75 -1.19 -27.07
N HIS A 253 -16.66 -1.25 -26.33
CA HIS A 253 -16.18 -0.19 -25.45
C HIS A 253 -15.31 0.85 -26.17
N SER A 254 -15.04 0.67 -27.46
CA SER A 254 -14.14 1.53 -28.25
C SER A 254 -12.76 1.76 -27.60
N ASN A 255 -12.30 0.80 -26.77
CA ASN A 255 -11.06 0.88 -25.99
C ASN A 255 -10.02 -0.19 -26.35
N LEU A 256 -10.22 -0.89 -27.46
CA LEU A 256 -9.30 -1.91 -27.99
C LEU A 256 -8.88 -1.55 -29.42
N LEU A 257 -7.57 -1.46 -29.70
CA LEU A 257 -7.09 -1.32 -31.05
C LEU A 257 -7.36 -2.59 -31.86
N ALA A 258 -7.83 -2.44 -33.11
CA ALA A 258 -8.18 -3.55 -33.97
C ALA A 258 -6.97 -4.43 -34.35
N LYS A 259 -5.76 -3.86 -34.38
CA LYS A 259 -4.51 -4.57 -34.66
C LYS A 259 -3.46 -4.25 -33.61
N GLY A 260 -2.76 -5.28 -33.17
CA GLY A 260 -1.61 -5.11 -32.31
C GLY A 260 -0.45 -4.46 -33.09
N THR A 261 0.23 -3.53 -32.42
CA THR A 261 1.41 -2.86 -32.94
C THR A 261 2.49 -2.79 -31.86
N GLY A 262 3.74 -2.65 -32.29
CA GLY A 262 4.81 -2.21 -31.40
C GLY A 262 4.66 -0.73 -31.05
N ILE A 263 5.69 -0.17 -30.47
CA ILE A 263 5.75 1.25 -30.09
C ILE A 263 6.01 2.09 -31.34
N THR A 264 4.95 2.72 -31.84
CA THR A 264 5.02 3.62 -33.00
C THR A 264 4.30 4.93 -32.68
N LYS A 265 4.68 5.98 -33.37
CA LYS A 265 4.06 7.31 -33.23
C LYS A 265 2.55 7.23 -33.48
N GLU A 266 2.17 6.55 -34.55
CA GLU A 266 0.78 6.40 -34.99
C GLU A 266 -0.06 5.63 -33.98
N ALA A 267 0.52 4.58 -33.37
CA ALA A 267 -0.16 3.81 -32.34
C ALA A 267 -0.45 4.66 -31.10
N VAL A 268 0.54 5.39 -30.59
CA VAL A 268 0.36 6.28 -29.44
C VAL A 268 -0.65 7.39 -29.73
N GLN A 269 -0.56 8.02 -30.89
CA GLN A 269 -1.51 9.04 -31.33
C GLN A 269 -2.93 8.48 -31.42
N GLY A 270 -3.10 7.29 -32.02
CA GLY A 270 -4.37 6.62 -32.12
C GLY A 270 -4.99 6.29 -30.76
N MET A 271 -4.18 5.84 -29.81
CA MET A 271 -4.64 5.55 -28.44
C MET A 271 -5.03 6.83 -27.69
N ILE A 272 -4.29 7.93 -27.86
CA ILE A 272 -4.64 9.22 -27.26
C ILE A 272 -5.99 9.70 -27.81
N LEU A 273 -6.17 9.63 -29.12
CA LEU A 273 -7.44 10.02 -29.75
C LEU A 273 -8.60 9.11 -29.32
N ALA A 274 -8.38 7.79 -29.22
CA ALA A 274 -9.39 6.86 -28.74
C ALA A 274 -9.80 7.14 -27.29
N LEU A 275 -8.85 7.50 -26.43
CA LEU A 275 -9.13 7.88 -25.04
C LEU A 275 -9.94 9.19 -24.95
N GLN A 276 -9.57 10.18 -25.75
CA GLN A 276 -10.25 11.49 -25.77
C GLN A 276 -11.64 11.44 -26.40
N ASN A 277 -11.91 10.44 -27.25
CA ASN A 277 -13.21 10.23 -27.90
C ASN A 277 -14.14 9.27 -27.10
N GLN A 278 -13.78 8.91 -25.87
CA GLN A 278 -14.70 8.17 -25.02
C GLN A 278 -15.91 9.03 -24.67
N THR A 279 -17.08 8.41 -24.68
CA THR A 279 -18.33 9.05 -24.33
C THR A 279 -18.97 8.36 -23.12
N ASP A 280 -19.79 9.10 -22.42
CA ASP A 280 -20.65 8.58 -21.37
C ASP A 280 -21.86 7.84 -21.98
N GLN A 281 -22.79 7.36 -21.13
CA GLN A 281 -24.01 6.67 -21.54
C GLN A 281 -25.01 7.56 -22.33
N PHE A 282 -24.82 8.88 -22.28
CA PHE A 282 -25.68 9.86 -22.98
C PHE A 282 -25.06 10.34 -24.29
N GLY A 283 -23.84 9.86 -24.61
CA GLY A 283 -23.09 10.28 -25.78
C GLY A 283 -22.31 11.57 -25.58
N GLU A 284 -22.25 12.08 -24.35
CA GLU A 284 -21.43 13.24 -23.99
C GLU A 284 -19.95 12.85 -23.89
N ALA A 285 -19.05 13.78 -24.23
CA ALA A 285 -17.62 13.54 -24.20
C ALA A 285 -17.12 13.44 -22.74
N THR A 286 -16.51 12.33 -22.38
CA THR A 286 -15.75 12.20 -21.15
C THR A 286 -14.38 12.83 -21.33
N ILE A 287 -14.08 13.91 -20.58
CA ILE A 287 -12.81 14.63 -20.68
C ILE A 287 -11.75 13.87 -19.87
N ILE A 288 -11.12 12.88 -20.49
CA ILE A 288 -10.06 12.08 -19.86
C ILE A 288 -8.71 12.47 -20.42
N ARG A 289 -7.80 12.94 -19.57
CA ARG A 289 -6.42 13.29 -19.95
C ARG A 289 -5.55 12.05 -19.99
N PRO A 290 -4.77 11.81 -21.08
CA PRO A 290 -3.79 10.74 -21.12
C PRO A 290 -2.68 11.02 -20.08
N ALA A 291 -2.41 10.07 -19.18
CA ALA A 291 -1.45 10.29 -18.10
C ALA A 291 -0.42 9.17 -17.93
N ILE A 292 -0.77 7.92 -18.21
CA ILE A 292 0.10 6.78 -17.93
C ILE A 292 0.10 5.83 -19.13
N ILE A 293 1.30 5.41 -19.55
CA ILE A 293 1.47 4.31 -20.50
C ILE A 293 2.11 3.14 -19.76
N ILE A 294 1.45 2.01 -19.77
CA ILE A 294 1.95 0.75 -19.18
C ILE A 294 2.52 -0.11 -20.29
N VAL A 295 3.78 -0.51 -20.13
CA VAL A 295 4.51 -1.32 -21.10
C VAL A 295 5.17 -2.54 -20.45
N PRO A 296 5.31 -3.66 -21.20
CA PRO A 296 6.17 -4.76 -20.79
C PRO A 296 7.66 -4.36 -20.89
N SER A 297 8.51 -5.09 -20.17
CA SER A 297 9.96 -4.93 -20.34
C SER A 297 10.39 -5.24 -21.78
N GLY A 298 11.16 -4.36 -22.34
CA GLY A 298 11.58 -4.40 -23.75
C GLY A 298 10.99 -3.26 -24.60
N TYR A 299 9.84 -2.71 -24.23
CA TYR A 299 9.27 -1.55 -24.95
C TYR A 299 9.71 -0.19 -24.37
N MET A 300 10.31 -0.20 -23.19
CA MET A 300 10.69 1.03 -22.50
C MET A 300 11.69 1.88 -23.31
N PHE A 301 12.67 1.24 -23.95
CA PHE A 301 13.67 1.92 -24.76
C PHE A 301 13.07 2.63 -25.98
N ASP A 302 12.13 1.97 -26.65
CA ASP A 302 11.42 2.54 -27.80
C ASP A 302 10.51 3.69 -27.36
N MET A 303 9.83 3.55 -26.21
CA MET A 303 9.03 4.62 -25.63
C MET A 303 9.85 5.85 -25.27
N TYR A 304 11.01 5.67 -24.62
CA TYR A 304 11.89 6.80 -24.33
C TYR A 304 12.37 7.49 -25.59
N THR A 305 12.78 6.72 -26.60
CA THR A 305 13.17 7.28 -27.88
C THR A 305 12.05 8.08 -28.51
N LEU A 306 10.81 7.58 -28.44
CA LEU A 306 9.64 8.22 -29.04
C LEU A 306 9.26 9.53 -28.32
N PHE A 307 9.26 9.55 -26.97
CA PHE A 307 8.83 10.73 -26.22
C PHE A 307 9.93 11.79 -26.05
N TYR A 308 11.19 11.38 -25.95
CA TYR A 308 12.28 12.31 -25.64
C TYR A 308 13.07 12.77 -26.88
N SER A 309 12.79 12.22 -28.06
CA SER A 309 13.37 12.73 -29.31
C SER A 309 12.58 13.95 -29.80
N PRO A 310 13.19 15.12 -29.93
CA PRO A 310 12.50 16.33 -30.42
C PRO A 310 12.17 16.24 -31.93
N THR A 311 12.90 15.41 -32.68
CA THR A 311 12.70 15.17 -34.12
C THR A 311 12.55 13.67 -34.41
N ILE A 312 11.79 13.36 -35.42
CA ILE A 312 11.59 12.00 -35.95
C ILE A 312 11.80 11.97 -37.45
N SER A 313 12.24 10.81 -37.97
CA SER A 313 12.32 10.58 -39.40
C SER A 313 10.95 10.20 -39.95
N THR A 314 10.54 10.89 -41.02
CA THR A 314 9.33 10.57 -41.80
C THR A 314 9.73 10.36 -43.27
N SER A 315 8.83 9.78 -44.04
CA SER A 315 9.10 9.53 -45.49
C SER A 315 9.44 10.76 -46.31
N GLY A 316 9.05 11.96 -45.86
CA GLY A 316 9.33 13.23 -46.57
C GLY A 316 10.33 14.14 -45.87
N ASN A 317 10.70 13.87 -44.64
CA ASN A 317 11.62 14.70 -43.87
C ASN A 317 12.29 13.88 -42.74
N THR A 318 13.61 13.82 -42.75
CA THR A 318 14.43 13.10 -41.77
C THR A 318 14.52 13.82 -40.41
N GLN A 319 14.11 15.08 -40.33
CA GLN A 319 14.12 15.92 -39.12
C GLN A 319 12.75 16.58 -38.90
N ALA A 320 11.67 15.82 -39.09
CA ALA A 320 10.34 16.31 -38.78
C ALA A 320 10.14 16.53 -37.28
N VAL A 321 9.39 17.55 -36.91
CA VAL A 321 9.06 17.80 -35.51
C VAL A 321 8.25 16.62 -34.95
N ASN A 322 8.65 16.14 -33.78
CA ASN A 322 7.94 15.06 -33.07
C ASN A 322 6.76 15.63 -32.28
N PRO A 323 5.51 15.37 -32.69
CA PRO A 323 4.34 15.89 -31.95
C PRO A 323 4.19 15.25 -30.53
N LEU A 324 4.73 14.05 -30.30
CA LEU A 324 4.67 13.36 -29.01
C LEU A 324 5.67 13.93 -27.99
N TYR A 325 6.68 14.66 -28.44
CA TYR A 325 7.63 15.34 -27.54
C TYR A 325 6.92 16.30 -26.55
N ARG A 326 5.76 16.85 -26.94
CA ARG A 326 4.93 17.68 -26.07
C ARG A 326 4.43 16.92 -24.82
N TYR A 327 4.25 15.63 -24.92
CA TYR A 327 3.68 14.79 -23.85
C TYR A 327 4.71 14.20 -22.90
N LYS A 328 6.00 14.46 -23.09
CA LYS A 328 7.11 13.90 -22.30
C LYS A 328 6.99 14.11 -20.78
N ASP A 329 6.41 15.26 -20.38
CA ASP A 329 6.26 15.64 -18.97
C ASP A 329 4.83 15.39 -18.44
N SER A 330 3.87 15.07 -19.32
CA SER A 330 2.46 14.83 -18.96
C SER A 330 2.09 13.36 -18.98
N ILE A 331 2.81 12.52 -19.71
CA ILE A 331 2.57 11.07 -19.75
C ILE A 331 3.74 10.35 -19.08
N THR A 332 3.44 9.61 -18.02
CA THR A 332 4.42 8.76 -17.32
C THR A 332 4.43 7.38 -17.95
N VAL A 333 5.61 6.88 -18.32
CA VAL A 333 5.77 5.52 -18.82
C VAL A 333 6.12 4.59 -17.66
N VAL A 334 5.29 3.57 -17.43
CA VAL A 334 5.43 2.58 -16.37
C VAL A 334 5.80 1.24 -16.99
N GLU A 335 6.99 0.75 -16.68
CA GLU A 335 7.44 -0.57 -17.07
C GLU A 335 7.19 -1.57 -15.91
N ASP A 336 6.62 -2.73 -16.25
CA ASP A 336 6.49 -3.80 -15.24
C ASP A 336 6.77 -5.18 -15.85
N PRO A 337 7.79 -5.91 -15.33
CA PRO A 337 8.13 -7.25 -15.79
C PRO A 337 7.04 -8.30 -15.49
N THR A 338 6.05 -7.97 -14.65
CA THR A 338 4.90 -8.86 -14.40
C THR A 338 4.11 -9.13 -15.68
N ILE A 339 4.05 -8.16 -16.59
CA ILE A 339 3.38 -8.34 -17.89
C ILE A 339 4.08 -9.43 -18.70
N ASN A 340 5.42 -9.36 -18.79
CA ASN A 340 6.22 -10.37 -19.46
C ASN A 340 5.98 -11.76 -18.88
N ALA A 341 5.99 -11.89 -17.55
CA ALA A 341 5.75 -13.15 -16.87
C ALA A 341 4.34 -13.70 -17.12
N LEU A 342 3.33 -12.84 -17.18
CA LEU A 342 1.94 -13.24 -17.47
C LEU A 342 1.73 -13.63 -18.94
N CYS A 343 2.49 -13.05 -19.86
CA CYS A 343 2.43 -13.34 -21.30
C CYS A 343 3.36 -14.47 -21.74
N GLY A 344 4.10 -15.10 -20.82
CA GLY A 344 4.98 -16.24 -21.14
C GLY A 344 6.42 -15.86 -21.50
N GLY A 345 6.86 -14.62 -21.25
CA GLY A 345 8.22 -14.15 -21.48
C GLY A 345 8.48 -13.65 -22.89
N PHE A 346 9.74 -13.31 -23.18
CA PHE A 346 10.17 -12.88 -24.53
C PHE A 346 9.86 -13.92 -25.58
N GLY A 347 9.62 -13.48 -26.80
CA GLY A 347 9.18 -14.33 -27.92
C GLY A 347 7.65 -14.47 -28.01
N ASN A 348 6.90 -13.86 -27.11
CA ASN A 348 5.44 -13.83 -27.13
C ASN A 348 4.89 -12.43 -27.42
N VAL A 349 3.64 -12.40 -27.86
CA VAL A 349 2.90 -11.16 -28.06
C VAL A 349 2.60 -10.53 -26.70
N MET A 350 2.99 -9.28 -26.52
CA MET A 350 2.80 -8.56 -25.27
C MET A 350 1.97 -7.30 -25.48
N PRO A 351 0.82 -7.20 -24.84
CA PRO A 351 -0.02 -6.00 -24.91
C PRO A 351 0.58 -4.86 -24.11
N TRP A 352 0.14 -3.64 -24.44
CA TRP A 352 0.45 -2.43 -23.70
C TRP A 352 -0.76 -1.51 -23.67
N TRP A 353 -0.78 -0.56 -22.73
CA TRP A 353 -1.97 0.23 -22.44
C TRP A 353 -1.66 1.70 -22.26
N LEU A 354 -2.59 2.55 -22.66
CA LEU A 354 -2.66 3.96 -22.31
C LEU A 354 -3.80 4.16 -21.32
N LEU A 355 -3.51 4.79 -20.18
CA LEU A 355 -4.48 5.08 -19.14
C LEU A 355 -4.68 6.58 -18.97
N GLY A 356 -5.89 6.95 -18.62
CA GLY A 356 -6.24 8.30 -18.19
C GLY A 356 -5.67 8.67 -16.83
N ALA A 357 -5.74 9.95 -16.52
CA ALA A 357 -5.39 10.43 -15.19
C ALA A 357 -6.35 9.85 -14.13
N LYS A 358 -5.81 9.50 -12.97
CA LYS A 358 -6.58 8.90 -11.86
C LYS A 358 -7.73 9.79 -11.37
N ASP A 359 -7.58 11.09 -11.52
CA ASP A 359 -8.59 12.06 -11.09
C ASP A 359 -9.72 12.22 -12.09
N ASP A 360 -9.48 11.85 -13.35
CA ASP A 360 -10.45 11.99 -14.43
C ASP A 360 -11.30 10.71 -14.61
N THR A 361 -10.86 9.57 -14.06
CA THR A 361 -11.54 8.27 -14.24
C THR A 361 -11.33 7.33 -13.06
N ASP A 362 -12.33 6.49 -12.82
CA ASP A 362 -12.29 5.42 -11.80
C ASP A 362 -12.02 4.05 -12.47
N PHE A 363 -10.89 3.89 -13.14
CA PHE A 363 -10.62 2.70 -13.95
C PHE A 363 -10.56 1.41 -13.13
N ILE A 364 -9.54 1.26 -12.28
CA ILE A 364 -9.40 0.12 -11.36
C ILE A 364 -9.15 0.64 -9.95
N GLU A 365 -9.91 0.09 -9.01
CA GLU A 365 -9.81 0.43 -7.59
C GLU A 365 -9.33 -0.77 -6.78
N VAL A 366 -8.40 -0.51 -5.86
CA VAL A 366 -7.90 -1.47 -4.87
C VAL A 366 -8.46 -1.05 -3.52
N ASP A 367 -9.42 -1.83 -3.03
CA ASP A 367 -10.10 -1.58 -1.77
C ASP A 367 -9.39 -2.27 -0.61
N TYR A 368 -9.36 -1.61 0.53
CA TYR A 368 -8.87 -2.16 1.79
C TYR A 368 -9.93 -2.08 2.87
N LEU A 369 -9.97 -3.06 3.76
CA LEU A 369 -10.89 -3.06 4.91
C LEU A 369 -10.55 -1.89 5.84
N ASN A 370 -11.50 -0.98 6.02
CA ASN A 370 -11.33 0.27 6.79
C ASN A 370 -10.11 1.11 6.38
N GLY A 371 -9.64 0.98 5.14
CA GLY A 371 -8.45 1.67 4.65
C GLY A 371 -7.12 1.14 5.20
N GLN A 372 -7.11 -0.04 5.82
CA GLN A 372 -5.93 -0.62 6.41
C GLN A 372 -5.07 -1.34 5.35
N GLU A 373 -3.96 -0.73 4.97
CA GLU A 373 -2.98 -1.29 4.02
C GLU A 373 -1.94 -2.20 4.69
N ILE A 374 -1.83 -2.12 6.02
CA ILE A 374 -0.92 -2.93 6.83
C ILE A 374 -1.68 -4.14 7.35
N PRO A 375 -1.13 -5.36 7.27
CA PRO A 375 -1.81 -6.55 7.71
C PRO A 375 -2.00 -6.58 9.23
N THR A 376 -2.99 -7.34 9.64
CA THR A 376 -3.18 -7.72 11.03
C THR A 376 -2.30 -8.93 11.34
N ILE A 377 -1.56 -8.85 12.45
CA ILE A 377 -0.74 -9.94 12.97
C ILE A 377 -1.39 -10.45 14.25
N ARG A 378 -1.68 -11.75 14.32
CA ARG A 378 -2.29 -12.40 15.47
C ARG A 378 -1.46 -13.57 15.93
N ARG A 379 -1.30 -13.70 17.24
CA ARG A 379 -0.82 -14.94 17.85
C ARG A 379 -1.89 -16.01 17.77
N MET A 380 -1.53 -17.22 17.36
CA MET A 380 -2.44 -18.33 17.22
C MET A 380 -1.95 -19.52 17.99
N GLU A 381 -2.87 -20.19 18.70
CA GLU A 381 -2.62 -21.48 19.31
C GLU A 381 -2.90 -22.58 18.29
N THR A 382 -1.86 -23.31 17.90
CA THR A 382 -2.00 -24.42 16.98
C THR A 382 -1.70 -25.72 17.74
N PRO A 383 -2.72 -26.53 18.06
CA PRO A 383 -2.52 -27.80 18.74
C PRO A 383 -1.54 -28.71 18.00
N GLY A 384 -0.59 -29.30 18.72
CA GLY A 384 0.41 -30.20 18.15
C GLY A 384 1.64 -29.53 17.54
N THR A 385 1.74 -28.20 17.53
CA THR A 385 2.91 -27.48 17.04
C THR A 385 3.79 -27.03 18.21
N LEU A 386 5.09 -27.44 18.19
CA LEU A 386 6.08 -26.96 19.15
C LEU A 386 6.68 -25.65 18.62
N GLY A 387 6.04 -24.52 18.94
CA GLY A 387 6.50 -23.21 18.49
C GLY A 387 5.51 -22.11 18.81
N PHE A 388 5.95 -20.88 18.66
CA PHE A 388 5.11 -19.68 18.73
C PHE A 388 4.60 -19.40 17.32
N VAL A 389 3.29 -19.36 17.14
CA VAL A 389 2.63 -19.27 15.85
C VAL A 389 1.98 -17.90 15.68
N TRP A 390 2.18 -17.29 14.52
CA TRP A 390 1.51 -16.05 14.11
C TRP A 390 0.84 -16.21 12.77
N ASP A 391 -0.37 -15.67 12.68
CA ASP A 391 -1.07 -15.42 11.44
C ASP A 391 -0.85 -13.98 11.02
N ILE A 392 -0.50 -13.80 9.74
CA ILE A 392 -0.45 -12.49 9.10
C ILE A 392 -1.50 -12.49 8.00
N TYR A 393 -2.47 -11.60 8.07
CA TYR A 393 -3.50 -11.48 7.05
C TYR A 393 -3.83 -10.03 6.72
N LEU A 394 -4.24 -9.81 5.49
CA LEU A 394 -4.65 -8.52 4.95
C LEU A 394 -5.89 -8.72 4.08
N ASP A 395 -6.82 -7.78 4.19
CA ASP A 395 -8.07 -7.81 3.47
C ASP A 395 -8.05 -6.77 2.36
N TRP A 396 -8.12 -7.25 1.09
CA TRP A 396 -8.21 -6.36 -0.06
C TRP A 396 -9.12 -6.93 -1.14
N GLY A 397 -9.63 -6.03 -1.97
CA GLY A 397 -10.39 -6.34 -3.18
C GLY A 397 -9.86 -5.53 -4.36
N ILE A 398 -9.96 -6.06 -5.57
CA ILE A 398 -9.59 -5.33 -6.78
C ILE A 398 -10.79 -5.40 -7.70
N SER A 399 -11.30 -4.24 -8.10
CA SER A 399 -12.51 -4.12 -8.89
C SER A 399 -12.28 -3.19 -10.08
N VAL A 400 -12.86 -3.55 -11.21
CA VAL A 400 -12.93 -2.67 -12.38
C VAL A 400 -14.16 -1.79 -12.20
N MET A 401 -13.96 -0.48 -12.19
CA MET A 401 -14.99 0.50 -11.91
C MET A 401 -15.53 1.13 -13.19
N ASP A 402 -14.65 1.42 -14.17
CA ASP A 402 -15.02 1.97 -15.46
C ASP A 402 -14.08 1.41 -16.54
N TYR A 403 -14.57 1.22 -17.73
CA TYR A 403 -13.78 0.78 -18.89
C TYR A 403 -13.21 1.94 -19.72
N ARG A 404 -13.77 3.15 -19.55
CA ARG A 404 -13.42 4.34 -20.35
C ARG A 404 -12.03 4.86 -20.07
N GLY A 405 -11.50 4.56 -18.89
CA GLY A 405 -10.22 5.06 -18.40
C GLY A 405 -8.98 4.45 -19.03
N ALA A 406 -9.08 3.47 -19.92
CA ALA A 406 -7.93 2.80 -20.48
C ALA A 406 -8.16 2.32 -21.92
N ILE A 407 -7.10 2.41 -22.75
CA ILE A 407 -7.06 1.88 -24.11
C ILE A 407 -6.01 0.80 -24.19
N LYS A 408 -6.35 -0.36 -24.76
CA LYS A 408 -5.45 -1.51 -24.96
C LYS A 408 -4.94 -1.57 -26.39
N ASN A 409 -3.64 -1.70 -26.54
CA ASN A 409 -3.00 -2.18 -27.77
C ASN A 409 -2.67 -3.67 -27.58
N PRO A 410 -3.14 -4.57 -28.47
CA PRO A 410 -2.82 -5.99 -28.36
C PRO A 410 -1.31 -6.31 -28.45
N GLY A 411 -0.50 -5.36 -28.93
CA GLY A 411 0.94 -5.51 -29.04
C GLY A 411 1.40 -6.45 -30.16
N ILE A 412 2.67 -6.69 -30.19
CA ILE A 412 3.34 -7.65 -31.07
C ILE A 412 4.30 -8.53 -30.26
N GLU A 413 4.94 -9.49 -30.92
CA GLU A 413 5.99 -10.30 -30.31
C GLU A 413 7.16 -9.39 -29.86
N VAL A 414 7.55 -9.51 -28.59
CA VAL A 414 8.69 -8.78 -28.01
C VAL A 414 9.86 -9.75 -27.90
N LYS A 415 10.92 -9.45 -28.65
CA LYS A 415 12.16 -10.25 -28.64
C LYS A 415 13.21 -9.62 -27.74
N ASN A 416 13.98 -10.45 -27.07
CA ASN A 416 15.21 -9.98 -26.47
C ASN A 416 16.20 -9.67 -27.60
N PRO A 417 16.81 -8.47 -27.66
CA PRO A 417 17.77 -8.11 -28.70
C PRO A 417 19.04 -8.96 -28.64
N ILE A 418 19.32 -9.62 -27.53
CA ILE A 418 20.47 -10.50 -27.32
C ILE A 418 19.96 -11.86 -26.87
N GLU A 419 20.35 -12.92 -27.56
CA GLU A 419 20.11 -14.29 -27.11
C GLU A 419 21.00 -14.56 -25.90
N LEU A 420 20.34 -14.96 -24.79
CA LEU A 420 21.04 -15.42 -23.60
C LEU A 420 21.27 -16.92 -23.71
N ALA A 421 22.48 -17.36 -23.39
CA ALA A 421 22.87 -18.77 -23.44
C ALA A 421 22.17 -19.60 -22.36
#